data_96432b62c9a78a70986269512c2889a1
#
_entry.id   96432b62c9a78a70986269512c2889a1
#
_cell.length_a   1.000
_cell.length_b   1.000
_cell.length_c   1.000
_cell.angle_alpha   90.00
_cell.angle_beta   90.00
_cell.angle_gamma   90.00
#
_symmetry.space_group_name_H-M   'P 1'
#
loop_
_entity.id
_entity.type
_entity.pdbx_description
1 polymer ?
#
loop_
_entity_poly.entity_id
_entity_poly.type
_entity_poly.pdbx_seq_one_letter_code
_entity_poly.pdbx_strand_id
1 'polypeptide(L)'
;MTTPSQTWLAEALATKDLERVQANMHAAGMRIGDARNHVRSARVLAADDPALAIAACHDAIRKAVTAYMLATGLRPRAGEGAHRIVLLYARHVLGNVVTEDDLTDAEGIRRDQGLTEYGDYPSTQFSADHVNASADVAERIVKAVASELSRLVTPKRS
;
A
#
# COMPACT_ATOMS: atom_id res chain seq x y z
N MET A 1 -18.06 -22.76 3.78
CA MET A 1 -17.79 -21.88 4.95
C MET A 1 -17.01 -20.66 4.49
N THR A 2 -17.48 -19.47 4.83
CA THR A 2 -16.87 -18.21 4.42
C THR A 2 -15.69 -17.88 5.34
N THR A 3 -14.53 -17.53 4.78
CA THR A 3 -13.37 -17.09 5.59
C THR A 3 -13.58 -15.69 6.13
N PRO A 4 -12.86 -15.27 7.21
CA PRO A 4 -12.91 -13.89 7.69
C PRO A 4 -12.59 -12.86 6.61
N SER A 5 -11.62 -13.15 5.74
CA SER A 5 -11.27 -12.28 4.60
C SER A 5 -12.42 -12.13 3.62
N GLN A 6 -13.09 -13.23 3.28
CA GLN A 6 -14.26 -13.20 2.39
C GLN A 6 -15.42 -12.43 3.00
N THR A 7 -15.64 -12.56 4.30
CA THR A 7 -16.68 -11.80 5.02
C THR A 7 -16.39 -10.31 4.97
N TRP A 8 -15.16 -9.91 5.28
CA TRP A 8 -14.76 -8.50 5.21
C TRP A 8 -14.92 -7.93 3.81
N LEU A 9 -14.49 -8.68 2.76
CA LEU A 9 -14.64 -8.25 1.37
C LEU A 9 -16.11 -8.04 0.99
N ALA A 10 -16.99 -8.96 1.38
CA ALA A 10 -18.42 -8.85 1.11
C ALA A 10 -19.02 -7.60 1.77
N GLU A 11 -18.64 -7.32 3.01
CA GLU A 11 -19.07 -6.13 3.74
C GLU A 11 -18.56 -4.84 3.07
N ALA A 12 -17.27 -4.79 2.72
CA ALA A 12 -16.66 -3.64 2.06
C ALA A 12 -17.30 -3.33 0.70
N LEU A 13 -17.70 -4.35 -0.04
CA LEU A 13 -18.44 -4.19 -1.30
C LEU A 13 -19.87 -3.72 -1.05
N ALA A 14 -20.52 -4.26 -0.03
CA ALA A 14 -21.90 -3.86 0.34
C ALA A 14 -21.98 -2.40 0.79
N THR A 15 -20.98 -1.92 1.55
CA THR A 15 -20.89 -0.52 2.00
C THR A 15 -20.34 0.41 0.93
N LYS A 16 -19.90 -0.13 -0.20
CA LYS A 16 -19.25 0.60 -1.32
C LYS A 16 -17.90 1.24 -0.95
N ASP A 17 -17.24 0.75 0.09
CA ASP A 17 -15.85 1.10 0.37
C ASP A 17 -14.90 0.53 -0.69
N LEU A 18 -15.26 -0.62 -1.24
CA LEU A 18 -14.63 -1.21 -2.42
C LEU A 18 -15.61 -1.30 -3.57
N GLU A 19 -15.10 -1.19 -4.78
CA GLU A 19 -15.86 -1.33 -6.02
C GLU A 19 -15.29 -2.44 -6.88
N ARG A 20 -16.16 -3.17 -7.57
CA ARG A 20 -15.72 -4.13 -8.59
C ARG A 20 -15.36 -3.40 -9.88
N VAL A 21 -14.24 -3.80 -10.46
CA VAL A 21 -13.78 -3.33 -11.76
C VAL A 21 -13.31 -4.54 -12.58
N GLN A 22 -13.06 -4.34 -13.87
CA GLN A 22 -12.45 -5.38 -14.68
C GLN A 22 -11.02 -5.64 -14.19
N ALA A 23 -10.69 -6.89 -13.92
CA ALA A 23 -9.33 -7.29 -13.53
C ALA A 23 -8.34 -6.91 -14.65
N ASN A 24 -7.20 -6.33 -14.27
CA ASN A 24 -6.20 -5.86 -15.22
C ASN A 24 -4.79 -6.15 -14.69
N MET A 25 -4.25 -7.30 -15.08
CA MET A 25 -2.93 -7.75 -14.63
C MET A 25 -1.80 -6.87 -15.18
N HIS A 26 -1.94 -6.39 -16.41
CA HIS A 26 -0.92 -5.52 -17.02
C HIS A 26 -0.78 -4.20 -16.24
N ALA A 27 -1.91 -3.53 -15.97
CA ALA A 27 -1.91 -2.30 -15.20
C ALA A 27 -1.42 -2.53 -13.75
N ALA A 28 -1.73 -3.67 -13.17
CA ALA A 28 -1.21 -4.06 -11.85
C ALA A 28 0.32 -4.12 -11.84
N GLY A 29 0.91 -4.75 -12.84
CA GLY A 29 2.37 -4.82 -13.00
C GLY A 29 3.02 -3.44 -13.14
N MET A 30 2.39 -2.53 -13.88
CA MET A 30 2.86 -1.15 -14.01
C MET A 30 2.83 -0.42 -12.66
N ARG A 31 1.78 -0.60 -11.87
CA ARG A 31 1.69 -0.02 -10.52
C ARG A 31 2.77 -0.52 -9.58
N ILE A 32 3.11 -1.79 -9.64
CA ILE A 32 4.25 -2.33 -8.87
C ILE A 32 5.55 -1.64 -9.28
N GLY A 33 5.76 -1.41 -10.57
CA GLY A 33 6.91 -0.64 -11.07
C GLY A 33 6.95 0.77 -10.49
N ASP A 34 5.81 1.46 -10.47
CA ASP A 34 5.68 2.79 -9.86
C ASP A 34 5.97 2.74 -8.36
N ALA A 35 5.46 1.74 -7.66
CA ALA A 35 5.71 1.57 -6.23
C ALA A 35 7.21 1.42 -5.94
N ARG A 36 7.93 0.62 -6.73
CA ARG A 36 9.39 0.48 -6.62
C ARG A 36 10.11 1.82 -6.88
N ASN A 37 9.65 2.58 -7.86
CA ASN A 37 10.20 3.90 -8.14
C ASN A 37 10.01 4.86 -6.97
N HIS A 38 8.86 4.84 -6.33
CA HIS A 38 8.60 5.67 -5.16
C HIS A 38 9.49 5.33 -3.96
N VAL A 39 9.78 4.05 -3.74
CA VAL A 39 10.75 3.64 -2.70
C VAL A 39 12.13 4.23 -2.99
N ARG A 40 12.60 4.13 -4.24
CA ARG A 40 13.88 4.71 -4.64
C ARG A 40 13.90 6.23 -4.44
N SER A 41 12.83 6.91 -4.86
CA SER A 41 12.68 8.37 -4.69
C SER A 41 12.71 8.76 -3.21
N ALA A 42 12.06 8.01 -2.35
CA ALA A 42 12.07 8.27 -0.92
C ALA A 42 13.50 8.23 -0.36
N ARG A 43 14.29 7.25 -0.75
CA ARG A 43 15.69 7.13 -0.31
C ARG A 43 16.55 8.29 -0.80
N VAL A 44 16.36 8.72 -2.04
CA VAL A 44 17.09 9.86 -2.62
C VAL A 44 16.75 11.15 -1.89
N LEU A 45 15.49 11.34 -1.53
CA LEU A 45 14.97 12.59 -0.91
C LEU A 45 15.11 12.61 0.61
N ALA A 46 15.51 11.52 1.24
CA ALA A 46 15.44 11.35 2.70
C ALA A 46 16.09 12.50 3.49
N ALA A 47 17.23 13.01 3.04
CA ALA A 47 17.94 14.10 3.72
C ALA A 47 17.43 15.49 3.29
N ASP A 48 17.14 15.68 2.01
CA ASP A 48 16.85 17.00 1.44
C ASP A 48 15.37 17.39 1.54
N ASP A 49 14.46 16.44 1.42
CA ASP A 49 13.01 16.68 1.52
C ASP A 49 12.33 15.50 2.20
N PRO A 50 12.47 15.38 3.52
CA PRO A 50 11.91 14.24 4.27
C PRO A 50 10.38 14.17 4.19
N ALA A 51 9.67 15.28 4.08
CA ALA A 51 8.20 15.28 3.94
C ALA A 51 7.78 14.62 2.63
N LEU A 52 8.40 14.99 1.53
CA LEU A 52 8.12 14.38 0.22
C LEU A 52 8.55 12.91 0.20
N ALA A 53 9.64 12.58 0.87
CA ALA A 53 10.09 11.20 1.01
C ALA A 53 9.09 10.32 1.77
N ILE A 54 8.50 10.82 2.85
CA ILE A 54 7.43 10.12 3.59
C ILE A 54 6.19 9.94 2.71
N ALA A 55 5.80 10.96 1.97
CA ALA A 55 4.70 10.84 1.01
C ALA A 55 4.98 9.76 -0.05
N ALA A 56 6.21 9.68 -0.55
CA ALA A 56 6.62 8.63 -1.48
C ALA A 56 6.56 7.23 -0.86
N CYS A 57 6.95 7.06 0.40
CA CYS A 57 6.81 5.79 1.12
C CYS A 57 5.33 5.37 1.21
N HIS A 58 4.46 6.28 1.61
CA HIS A 58 3.02 6.02 1.70
C HIS A 58 2.44 5.65 0.33
N ASP A 59 2.79 6.40 -0.71
CA ASP A 59 2.34 6.12 -2.08
C ASP A 59 2.84 4.77 -2.60
N ALA A 60 4.06 4.37 -2.27
CA ALA A 60 4.59 3.06 -2.65
C ALA A 60 3.73 1.92 -2.07
N ILE A 61 3.39 2.01 -0.79
CA ILE A 61 2.54 1.02 -0.11
C ILE A 61 1.15 0.99 -0.76
N ARG A 62 0.54 2.15 -0.93
CA ARG A 62 -0.79 2.29 -1.53
C ARG A 62 -0.82 1.71 -2.94
N LYS A 63 0.16 2.01 -3.77
CA LYS A 63 0.25 1.52 -5.15
C LYS A 63 0.44 0.02 -5.20
N ALA A 64 1.25 -0.56 -4.34
CA ALA A 64 1.43 -2.01 -4.28
C ALA A 64 0.12 -2.73 -3.93
N VAL A 65 -0.56 -2.29 -2.88
CA VAL A 65 -1.82 -2.90 -2.44
C VAL A 65 -2.91 -2.73 -3.50
N THR A 66 -3.04 -1.54 -4.08
CA THR A 66 -4.04 -1.29 -5.13
C THR A 66 -3.72 -2.01 -6.43
N ALA A 67 -2.45 -2.32 -6.69
CA ALA A 67 -2.07 -3.19 -7.80
C ALA A 67 -2.66 -4.59 -7.63
N TYR A 68 -2.55 -5.17 -6.44
CA TYR A 68 -3.15 -6.48 -6.16
C TYR A 68 -4.68 -6.43 -6.25
N MET A 69 -5.30 -5.39 -5.71
CA MET A 69 -6.75 -5.17 -5.89
C MET A 69 -7.14 -5.19 -7.35
N LEU A 70 -6.44 -4.42 -8.18
CA LEU A 70 -6.75 -4.29 -9.60
C LEU A 70 -6.58 -5.62 -10.36
N ALA A 71 -5.55 -6.39 -10.00
CA ALA A 71 -5.34 -7.72 -10.56
C ALA A 71 -6.48 -8.68 -10.25
N THR A 72 -7.16 -8.49 -9.12
CA THR A 72 -8.29 -9.31 -8.67
C THR A 72 -9.66 -8.67 -8.97
N GLY A 73 -9.69 -7.54 -9.69
CA GLY A 73 -10.92 -6.89 -10.11
C GLY A 73 -11.58 -6.00 -9.06
N LEU A 74 -10.77 -5.36 -8.24
CA LEU A 74 -11.23 -4.46 -7.18
C LEU A 74 -10.49 -3.12 -7.23
N ARG A 75 -11.14 -2.08 -6.71
CA ARG A 75 -10.49 -0.80 -6.41
C ARG A 75 -11.14 -0.17 -5.17
N PRO A 76 -10.42 0.66 -4.42
CA PRO A 76 -11.04 1.46 -3.38
C PRO A 76 -11.93 2.51 -4.01
N ARG A 77 -13.04 2.84 -3.33
CA ARG A 77 -13.88 3.97 -3.73
C ARG A 77 -13.04 5.25 -3.62
N ALA A 78 -13.10 6.09 -4.65
CA ALA A 78 -12.39 7.37 -4.65
C ALA A 78 -12.97 8.32 -3.59
N GLY A 79 -12.12 9.14 -3.00
CA GLY A 79 -12.49 10.18 -2.05
C GLY A 79 -11.95 9.96 -0.65
N GLU A 80 -12.56 10.60 0.32
CA GLU A 80 -12.17 10.53 1.73
C GLU A 80 -12.25 9.09 2.24
N GLY A 81 -11.24 8.67 2.97
CA GLY A 81 -11.16 7.32 3.54
C GLY A 81 -10.55 6.27 2.62
N ALA A 82 -10.24 6.57 1.35
CA ALA A 82 -9.64 5.61 0.42
C ALA A 82 -8.32 5.03 0.96
N HIS A 83 -7.48 5.84 1.58
CA HIS A 83 -6.20 5.39 2.15
C HIS A 83 -6.40 4.39 3.29
N ARG A 84 -7.41 4.61 4.13
CA ARG A 84 -7.75 3.70 5.22
C ARG A 84 -8.22 2.34 4.69
N ILE A 85 -9.04 2.34 3.66
CA ILE A 85 -9.56 1.11 3.04
C ILE A 85 -8.43 0.28 2.44
N VAL A 86 -7.44 0.92 1.82
CA VAL A 86 -6.26 0.23 1.28
C VAL A 86 -5.52 -0.54 2.37
N LEU A 87 -5.26 0.08 3.52
CA LEU A 87 -4.56 -0.59 4.63
C LEU A 87 -5.43 -1.67 5.29
N LEU A 88 -6.73 -1.48 5.40
CA LEU A 88 -7.66 -2.51 5.88
C LEU A 88 -7.69 -3.71 4.93
N TYR A 89 -7.71 -3.47 3.63
CA TYR A 89 -7.61 -4.52 2.62
C TYR A 89 -6.31 -5.33 2.80
N ALA A 90 -5.19 -4.65 2.95
CA ALA A 90 -3.91 -5.33 3.18
C ALA A 90 -3.97 -6.21 4.42
N ARG A 91 -4.55 -5.73 5.52
CA ARG A 91 -4.68 -6.49 6.76
C ARG A 91 -5.57 -7.71 6.60
N HIS A 92 -6.73 -7.57 5.98
CA HIS A 92 -7.71 -8.65 5.86
C HIS A 92 -7.41 -9.65 4.74
N VAL A 93 -6.83 -9.19 3.64
CA VAL A 93 -6.64 -10.03 2.43
C VAL A 93 -5.18 -10.44 2.24
N LEU A 94 -4.23 -9.58 2.57
CA LEU A 94 -2.81 -9.84 2.38
C LEU A 94 -2.07 -10.11 3.70
N GLY A 95 -2.78 -10.32 4.79
CA GLY A 95 -2.19 -10.58 6.11
C GLY A 95 -1.39 -11.87 6.23
N ASN A 96 -1.48 -12.75 5.24
CA ASN A 96 -0.65 -13.95 5.14
C ASN A 96 0.73 -13.68 4.52
N VAL A 97 0.93 -12.55 3.86
CA VAL A 97 2.21 -12.18 3.19
C VAL A 97 2.81 -10.89 3.72
N VAL A 98 2.00 -9.97 4.22
CA VAL A 98 2.45 -8.72 4.87
C VAL A 98 2.33 -8.91 6.38
N THR A 99 3.43 -8.70 7.09
CA THR A 99 3.45 -8.92 8.56
C THR A 99 2.63 -7.87 9.29
N GLU A 100 2.12 -8.23 10.48
CA GLU A 100 1.40 -7.30 11.35
C GLU A 100 2.28 -6.10 11.74
N ASP A 101 3.57 -6.32 11.98
CA ASP A 101 4.52 -5.25 12.29
C ASP A 101 4.65 -4.27 11.12
N ASP A 102 4.77 -4.76 9.89
CA ASP A 102 4.83 -3.90 8.70
C ASP A 102 3.51 -3.16 8.47
N LEU A 103 2.37 -3.77 8.77
CA LEU A 103 1.06 -3.09 8.69
C LEU A 103 0.93 -1.98 9.73
N THR A 104 1.40 -2.22 10.95
CA THR A 104 1.42 -1.21 12.02
C THR A 104 2.32 -0.03 11.62
N ASP A 105 3.49 -0.32 11.07
CA ASP A 105 4.42 0.70 10.58
C ASP A 105 3.83 1.47 9.40
N ALA A 106 3.12 0.80 8.50
CA ALA A 106 2.41 1.44 7.39
C ALA A 106 1.36 2.44 7.87
N GLU A 107 0.62 2.12 8.94
CA GLU A 107 -0.29 3.07 9.59
C GLU A 107 0.46 4.29 10.16
N GLY A 108 1.64 4.08 10.73
CA GLY A 108 2.51 5.15 11.20
C GLY A 108 2.95 6.07 10.06
N ILE A 109 3.34 5.50 8.94
CA ILE A 109 3.74 6.25 7.73
C ILE A 109 2.55 7.08 7.21
N ARG A 110 1.35 6.50 7.19
CA ARG A 110 0.14 7.23 6.78
C ARG A 110 -0.13 8.43 7.69
N ARG A 111 0.03 8.27 8.99
CA ARG A 111 -0.13 9.38 9.96
C ARG A 111 0.93 10.46 9.76
N ASP A 112 2.18 10.06 9.55
CA ASP A 112 3.28 10.99 9.28
C ASP A 112 3.01 11.83 8.03
N GLN A 113 2.55 11.19 6.97
CA GLN A 113 2.17 11.85 5.72
C GLN A 113 1.02 12.84 5.94
N GLY A 114 0.00 12.46 6.72
CA GLY A 114 -1.10 13.35 7.08
C GLY A 114 -0.64 14.57 7.87
N LEU A 115 0.32 14.41 8.79
CA LEU A 115 0.88 15.52 9.56
C LEU A 115 1.62 16.53 8.67
N THR A 116 2.36 16.07 7.66
CA THR A 116 3.09 16.96 6.74
C THR A 116 2.16 17.67 5.77
N GLU A 117 1.05 17.06 5.39
CA GLU A 117 0.10 17.61 4.41
C GLU A 117 -0.90 18.57 5.05
N TYR A 118 -1.39 18.26 6.26
CA TYR A 118 -2.49 19.00 6.90
C TYR A 118 -2.11 19.66 8.22
N GLY A 119 -0.90 19.48 8.72
CA GLY A 119 -0.44 19.98 9.99
C GLY A 119 0.56 21.13 9.84
N ASP A 120 0.80 21.85 10.93
CA ASP A 120 1.82 22.91 11.01
C ASP A 120 3.23 22.35 11.24
N TYR A 121 3.47 21.12 10.82
CA TYR A 121 4.76 20.45 10.98
C TYR A 121 5.73 20.88 9.88
N PRO A 122 6.89 21.43 10.22
CA PRO A 122 7.91 21.73 9.21
C PRO A 122 8.43 20.44 8.59
N SER A 123 8.76 20.48 7.30
CA SER A 123 9.27 19.33 6.52
C SER A 123 10.54 18.72 7.12
N THR A 124 11.26 19.45 7.95
CA THR A 124 12.50 19.01 8.62
C THR A 124 12.26 18.21 9.89
N GLN A 125 11.01 17.96 10.28
CA GLN A 125 10.69 17.24 11.52
C GLN A 125 11.09 15.78 11.50
N PHE A 126 11.12 15.15 10.34
CA PHE A 126 11.55 13.77 10.19
C PHE A 126 13.04 13.71 9.87
N SER A 127 13.78 12.86 10.58
CA SER A 127 15.19 12.62 10.28
C SER A 127 15.33 11.76 9.01
N ALA A 128 16.49 11.83 8.37
CA ALA A 128 16.80 10.93 7.25
C ALA A 128 16.72 9.45 7.67
N ASP A 129 17.16 9.13 8.89
CA ASP A 129 17.07 7.77 9.42
C ASP A 129 15.62 7.29 9.56
N HIS A 130 14.72 8.14 10.05
CA HIS A 130 13.29 7.83 10.13
C HIS A 130 12.70 7.57 8.74
N VAL A 131 13.04 8.41 7.77
CA VAL A 131 12.59 8.25 6.38
C VAL A 131 13.12 6.93 5.79
N ASN A 132 14.40 6.63 5.98
CA ASN A 132 14.98 5.40 5.47
C ASN A 132 14.37 4.16 6.12
N ALA A 133 14.05 4.21 7.41
CA ALA A 133 13.32 3.13 8.09
C ALA A 133 11.92 2.95 7.48
N SER A 134 11.22 4.05 7.19
CA SER A 134 9.92 4.02 6.51
C SER A 134 10.03 3.45 5.08
N ALA A 135 11.09 3.80 4.36
CA ALA A 135 11.37 3.25 3.03
C ALA A 135 11.65 1.74 3.08
N ASP A 136 12.32 1.26 4.13
CA ASP A 136 12.55 -0.18 4.35
C ASP A 136 11.22 -0.93 4.53
N VAL A 137 10.30 -0.38 5.32
CA VAL A 137 8.96 -0.93 5.49
C VAL A 137 8.23 -0.97 4.15
N ALA A 138 8.21 0.14 3.42
CA ALA A 138 7.57 0.23 2.12
C ALA A 138 8.16 -0.79 1.15
N GLU A 139 9.48 -0.95 1.11
CA GLU A 139 10.14 -1.94 0.26
C GLU A 139 9.72 -3.36 0.60
N ARG A 140 9.66 -3.73 1.88
CA ARG A 140 9.21 -5.07 2.30
C ARG A 140 7.77 -5.34 1.86
N ILE A 141 6.88 -4.37 2.04
CA ILE A 141 5.48 -4.51 1.63
C ILE A 141 5.37 -4.65 0.11
N VAL A 142 6.07 -3.80 -0.64
CA VAL A 142 6.08 -3.88 -2.12
C VAL A 142 6.58 -5.24 -2.59
N LYS A 143 7.66 -5.74 -2.03
CA LYS A 143 8.21 -7.07 -2.37
C LYS A 143 7.23 -8.20 -2.06
N ALA A 144 6.61 -8.16 -0.87
CA ALA A 144 5.65 -9.19 -0.46
C ALA A 144 4.43 -9.21 -1.38
N VAL A 145 3.88 -8.04 -1.70
CA VAL A 145 2.72 -7.93 -2.59
C VAL A 145 3.07 -8.30 -4.02
N ALA A 146 4.22 -7.87 -4.53
CA ALA A 146 4.70 -8.23 -5.87
C ALA A 146 4.88 -9.75 -6.02
N SER A 147 5.42 -10.39 -5.00
CA SER A 147 5.58 -11.85 -4.97
C SER A 147 4.20 -12.56 -5.00
N GLU A 148 3.25 -12.10 -4.21
CA GLU A 148 1.89 -12.64 -4.19
C GLU A 148 1.16 -12.40 -5.51
N LEU A 149 1.36 -11.23 -6.12
CA LEU A 149 0.83 -10.91 -7.44
C LEU A 149 1.36 -11.89 -8.51
N SER A 150 2.65 -12.22 -8.46
CA SER A 150 3.25 -13.20 -9.37
C SER A 150 2.64 -14.58 -9.23
N ARG A 151 2.19 -14.98 -8.05
CA ARG A 151 1.53 -16.27 -7.81
C ARG A 151 0.17 -16.36 -8.48
N LEU A 152 -0.52 -15.23 -8.71
CA LEU A 152 -1.79 -15.20 -9.46
C LEU A 152 -1.58 -15.54 -10.94
N VAL A 153 -0.41 -15.24 -11.48
CA VAL A 153 -0.07 -15.44 -12.91
C VAL A 153 0.45 -16.84 -13.19
N THR A 154 1.12 -17.46 -12.20
CA THR A 154 1.71 -18.77 -12.37
C THR A 154 0.63 -19.84 -12.29
N PRO A 155 0.43 -20.68 -13.35
CA PRO A 155 -0.56 -21.77 -13.30
C PRO A 155 -0.21 -22.72 -12.14
N LYS A 156 -1.24 -23.10 -11.37
CA LYS A 156 -1.05 -24.16 -10.38
C LYS A 156 -0.66 -25.44 -11.13
N ARG A 157 0.51 -25.98 -10.81
CA ARG A 157 0.88 -27.31 -11.30
C ARG A 157 -0.07 -28.33 -10.65
N SER A 158 -0.81 -29.01 -11.50
CA SER A 158 -1.64 -30.14 -11.06
C SER A 158 -0.77 -31.34 -10.68
#